data_e9aaa4c0d61d61743fde022e0afaef8a
#
_entry.id   e9aaa4c0d61d61743fde022e0afaef8a
#
_cell.length_a   1.000
_cell.length_b   1.000
_cell.length_c   1.000
_cell.angle_alpha   90.00
_cell.angle_beta   90.00
_cell.angle_gamma   90.00
#
_symmetry.space_group_name_H-M   'P 1'
#
loop_
_entity.id
_entity.type
_entity.pdbx_description
1 polymer ?
#
loop_
_entity_poly.entity_id
_entity_poly.type
_entity_poly.pdbx_seq_one_letter_code
_entity_poly.pdbx_strand_id
1 'polypeptide(L)'
;MPGQAAVRTVVKSALVGVTVLLLGGAGQTCLNNPYEAQPGWGKLPEGREWGATSAIYPANDGRHMWVAERCGANLCVDSDVDPVLLFDLEGNLVRSFGAGLIAWPHGIYVDKDDNVWIADAVGYVPVPEGWGHVVYKFSPEGELLMTLGQRGVAGAGKDTFRKPNDVVVAPNGDIFVADGHGSAPGEPVNNRIVRFAADGTYLGEFGVPGGDRGELNEPHAITMDSAGRLFVADRANSRIQIFDQQGNLQAVWTQFGRPSGLYIDKNDVLYAADSESNTRRNPGWKRGIYIGSAKDGFVTAFIPDPEPDQDNSGTSGAEGVAVDGEGNVYGAEVGPRQVIKYLRKP
;
A
#
# COMPACT_ATOMS: atom_id res chain seq x y z
N MET A 1 -75.11 -10.41 -11.90
CA MET A 1 -73.96 -11.00 -11.24
C MET A 1 -72.88 -9.92 -11.22
N PRO A 2 -72.39 -9.43 -10.09
CA PRO A 2 -71.51 -8.27 -10.02
C PRO A 2 -70.05 -8.66 -10.21
N GLY A 3 -69.32 -7.82 -10.96
CA GLY A 3 -67.92 -7.95 -11.24
C GLY A 3 -67.00 -7.61 -10.03
N GLN A 4 -65.96 -8.39 -9.88
CA GLN A 4 -64.92 -8.18 -8.89
C GLN A 4 -63.96 -7.09 -9.37
N ALA A 5 -63.81 -6.04 -8.56
CA ALA A 5 -62.78 -4.99 -8.73
C ALA A 5 -61.47 -5.47 -8.13
N ALA A 6 -60.42 -5.50 -8.93
CA ALA A 6 -59.04 -5.81 -8.49
C ALA A 6 -58.42 -4.55 -7.86
N VAL A 7 -58.08 -4.64 -6.59
CA VAL A 7 -57.29 -3.61 -5.86
C VAL A 7 -55.83 -3.78 -6.26
N ARG A 8 -55.26 -2.78 -6.95
CA ARG A 8 -53.81 -2.68 -7.19
C ARG A 8 -53.17 -2.01 -6.03
N THR A 9 -52.39 -2.75 -5.25
CA THR A 9 -51.51 -2.22 -4.22
C THR A 9 -50.27 -1.62 -4.89
N VAL A 10 -50.13 -0.30 -4.80
CA VAL A 10 -48.91 0.42 -5.24
C VAL A 10 -47.93 0.40 -4.09
N VAL A 11 -46.86 -0.40 -4.23
CA VAL A 11 -45.73 -0.36 -3.34
C VAL A 11 -44.87 0.83 -3.74
N LYS A 12 -44.83 1.88 -2.92
CA LYS A 12 -43.90 2.99 -3.05
C LYS A 12 -42.55 2.55 -2.51
N SER A 13 -41.60 2.23 -3.39
CA SER A 13 -40.19 2.07 -3.03
C SER A 13 -39.62 3.45 -2.68
N ALA A 14 -39.27 3.65 -1.42
CA ALA A 14 -38.51 4.84 -0.99
C ALA A 14 -37.03 4.61 -1.41
N LEU A 15 -36.58 5.33 -2.44
CA LEU A 15 -35.16 5.50 -2.72
C LEU A 15 -34.58 6.36 -1.60
N VAL A 16 -33.81 5.77 -0.71
CA VAL A 16 -32.91 6.49 0.17
C VAL A 16 -31.72 6.93 -0.66
N GLY A 17 -31.75 8.15 -1.15
CA GLY A 17 -30.61 8.77 -1.82
C GLY A 17 -29.52 9.06 -0.79
N VAL A 18 -28.47 8.26 -0.78
CA VAL A 18 -27.23 8.61 -0.08
C VAL A 18 -26.55 9.71 -0.89
N THR A 19 -26.69 10.95 -0.40
CA THR A 19 -25.93 12.09 -0.94
C THR A 19 -24.49 11.94 -0.48
N VAL A 20 -23.61 11.38 -1.33
CA VAL A 20 -22.17 11.46 -1.12
C VAL A 20 -21.76 12.91 -1.35
N LEU A 21 -21.48 13.64 -0.28
CA LEU A 21 -20.80 14.92 -0.37
C LEU A 21 -19.39 14.66 -0.94
N LEU A 22 -19.20 14.98 -2.20
CA LEU A 22 -17.89 15.13 -2.81
C LEU A 22 -17.21 16.34 -2.15
N LEU A 23 -16.42 16.12 -1.12
CA LEU A 23 -15.48 17.11 -0.61
C LEU A 23 -14.35 17.22 -1.65
N GLY A 24 -14.57 18.01 -2.69
CA GLY A 24 -13.48 18.47 -3.55
C GLY A 24 -12.47 19.28 -2.73
N GLY A 25 -11.25 19.48 -3.26
CA GLY A 25 -10.06 20.02 -2.59
C GLY A 25 -10.20 21.16 -1.58
N ALA A 26 -11.35 21.84 -1.50
CA ALA A 26 -11.65 22.82 -0.47
C ALA A 26 -11.88 22.22 0.94
N GLY A 27 -12.22 20.93 1.06
CA GLY A 27 -12.43 20.27 2.36
C GLY A 27 -11.14 19.88 3.08
N GLN A 28 -10.03 19.75 2.36
CA GLN A 28 -8.75 19.32 2.93
C GLN A 28 -8.10 20.36 3.85
N THR A 29 -8.34 21.64 3.61
CA THR A 29 -7.77 22.74 4.42
C THR A 29 -8.34 22.83 5.83
N CYS A 30 -9.40 22.08 6.12
CA CYS A 30 -10.07 22.05 7.41
C CYS A 30 -9.81 20.77 8.22
N LEU A 31 -9.10 19.78 7.65
CA LEU A 31 -8.77 18.56 8.38
C LEU A 31 -7.71 18.84 9.45
N ASN A 32 -7.94 18.32 10.65
CA ASN A 32 -6.99 18.46 11.76
C ASN A 32 -5.73 17.61 11.49
N ASN A 33 -4.56 18.12 11.90
CA ASN A 33 -3.34 17.34 12.02
C ASN A 33 -3.02 17.09 13.50
N PRO A 34 -3.39 15.91 14.05
CA PRO A 34 -3.10 15.58 15.45
C PRO A 34 -1.71 15.01 15.66
N TYR A 35 -0.78 15.20 14.73
CA TYR A 35 0.57 14.67 14.80
C TYR A 35 1.61 15.76 14.65
N GLU A 36 2.82 15.46 15.15
CA GLU A 36 4.02 16.28 15.01
C GLU A 36 5.15 15.45 14.43
N ALA A 37 5.79 15.96 13.38
CA ALA A 37 6.87 15.27 12.71
C ALA A 37 8.14 15.23 13.59
N GLN A 38 8.72 14.05 13.74
CA GLN A 38 10.02 13.80 14.37
C GLN A 38 10.99 13.30 13.29
N PRO A 39 11.80 14.18 12.71
CA PRO A 39 12.79 13.77 11.72
C PRO A 39 13.94 12.99 12.37
N GLY A 40 14.65 12.19 11.55
CA GLY A 40 15.84 11.46 11.98
C GLY A 40 15.55 10.20 12.79
N TRP A 41 14.33 9.66 12.69
CA TRP A 41 14.07 8.31 13.18
C TRP A 41 14.74 7.28 12.25
N GLY A 42 15.15 6.14 12.81
CA GLY A 42 15.83 5.08 12.06
C GLY A 42 17.33 5.39 11.86
N LYS A 43 18.12 5.05 12.89
CA LYS A 43 19.58 5.25 12.89
C LYS A 43 20.28 4.10 12.19
N LEU A 44 20.83 4.37 11.04
CA LEU A 44 21.64 3.41 10.31
C LEU A 44 23.07 3.32 10.88
N PRO A 45 23.80 2.19 10.68
CA PRO A 45 25.21 2.06 11.03
C PRO A 45 26.06 3.16 10.39
N GLU A 46 27.21 3.45 11.00
CA GLU A 46 28.17 4.44 10.48
C GLU A 46 28.56 4.11 9.02
N GLY A 47 28.54 5.12 8.17
CA GLY A 47 28.89 4.99 6.76
C GLY A 47 27.75 4.46 5.86
N ARG A 48 26.59 4.11 6.42
CA ARG A 48 25.41 3.73 5.65
C ARG A 48 24.42 4.91 5.55
N GLU A 49 23.93 5.14 4.33
CA GLU A 49 22.89 6.13 4.06
C GLU A 49 21.56 5.44 3.74
N TRP A 50 20.45 6.14 3.93
CA TRP A 50 19.15 5.70 3.51
C TRP A 50 19.05 5.67 1.97
N GLY A 51 18.55 4.58 1.42
CA GLY A 51 18.07 4.52 0.04
C GLY A 51 16.63 5.00 -0.10
N ALA A 52 16.10 4.92 -1.30
CA ALA A 52 14.68 5.11 -1.54
C ALA A 52 13.88 4.11 -0.70
N THR A 53 13.04 4.63 0.21
CA THR A 53 12.33 3.84 1.21
C THR A 53 10.85 3.84 0.87
N SER A 54 10.32 2.69 0.44
CA SER A 54 8.94 2.59 -0.07
C SER A 54 7.98 1.91 0.89
N ALA A 55 8.49 1.16 1.88
CA ALA A 55 7.63 0.33 2.70
C ALA A 55 8.05 0.30 4.17
N ILE A 56 7.05 0.28 5.05
CA ILE A 56 7.19 0.15 6.49
C ILE A 56 5.98 -0.62 7.04
N TYR A 57 6.22 -1.50 8.01
CA TYR A 57 5.17 -2.28 8.64
C TYR A 57 5.50 -2.59 10.12
N PRO A 58 4.53 -2.57 11.05
CA PRO A 58 4.79 -2.92 12.44
C PRO A 58 5.04 -4.42 12.61
N ALA A 59 5.95 -4.79 13.50
CA ALA A 59 6.04 -6.15 14.01
C ALA A 59 4.86 -6.43 14.96
N ASN A 60 4.45 -7.70 15.08
CA ASN A 60 3.31 -8.08 15.91
C ASN A 60 3.53 -7.85 17.41
N ASP A 61 4.77 -7.65 17.85
CA ASP A 61 5.10 -7.36 19.25
C ASP A 61 4.74 -5.92 19.67
N GLY A 62 4.37 -5.06 18.71
CA GLY A 62 3.99 -3.66 18.93
C GLY A 62 5.14 -2.74 19.37
N ARG A 63 6.41 -3.21 19.31
CA ARG A 63 7.60 -2.49 19.76
C ARG A 63 8.67 -2.34 18.71
N HIS A 64 8.48 -2.95 17.54
CA HIS A 64 9.42 -2.87 16.43
C HIS A 64 8.71 -2.52 15.13
N MET A 65 9.47 -1.93 14.20
CA MET A 65 9.02 -1.57 12.87
C MET A 65 9.95 -2.18 11.82
N TRP A 66 9.39 -2.91 10.88
CA TRP A 66 10.09 -3.38 9.70
C TRP A 66 10.08 -2.30 8.61
N VAL A 67 11.21 -2.09 7.99
CA VAL A 67 11.38 -1.11 6.89
C VAL A 67 12.05 -1.81 5.71
N ALA A 68 11.60 -1.52 4.51
CA ALA A 68 12.29 -1.93 3.29
C ALA A 68 12.79 -0.70 2.53
N GLU A 69 14.11 -0.66 2.28
CA GLU A 69 14.79 0.43 1.57
C GLU A 69 15.71 -0.11 0.47
N ARG A 70 16.11 0.73 -0.46
CA ARG A 70 16.84 0.31 -1.67
C ARG A 70 18.34 0.53 -1.55
N CYS A 71 18.96 -0.04 -0.48
CA CYS A 71 20.41 -0.20 -0.30
C CYS A 71 21.22 1.10 -0.43
N GLY A 72 20.78 2.18 0.22
CA GLY A 72 21.43 3.50 0.13
C GLY A 72 21.28 4.20 -1.22
N ALA A 73 20.55 3.60 -2.15
CA ALA A 73 20.37 4.05 -3.54
C ALA A 73 18.89 4.00 -3.95
N ASN A 74 18.59 3.62 -5.18
CA ASN A 74 17.25 3.27 -5.66
C ASN A 74 17.21 1.87 -6.30
N LEU A 75 18.19 1.02 -5.98
CA LEU A 75 18.34 -0.34 -6.48
C LEU A 75 19.33 -1.10 -5.60
N CYS A 76 19.06 -2.37 -5.29
CA CYS A 76 19.93 -3.24 -4.48
C CYS A 76 20.74 -4.25 -5.30
N VAL A 77 20.64 -4.23 -6.63
CA VAL A 77 21.44 -5.14 -7.48
C VAL A 77 22.92 -4.88 -7.27
N ASP A 78 23.69 -5.96 -7.13
CA ASP A 78 25.13 -5.93 -6.85
C ASP A 78 25.52 -5.24 -5.53
N SER A 79 24.56 -5.06 -4.61
CA SER A 79 24.79 -4.54 -3.27
C SER A 79 24.89 -5.67 -2.25
N ASP A 80 25.85 -5.56 -1.33
CA ASP A 80 25.98 -6.42 -0.15
C ASP A 80 25.25 -5.84 1.09
N VAL A 81 24.51 -4.76 0.90
CA VAL A 81 23.71 -4.11 1.94
C VAL A 81 22.34 -4.77 2.07
N ASP A 82 21.93 -5.08 3.29
CA ASP A 82 20.62 -5.65 3.58
C ASP A 82 19.49 -4.63 3.38
N PRO A 83 18.50 -4.89 2.51
CA PRO A 83 17.40 -3.96 2.25
C PRO A 83 16.25 -4.03 3.27
N VAL A 84 16.14 -5.10 4.05
CA VAL A 84 15.07 -5.30 5.04
C VAL A 84 15.63 -5.07 6.43
N LEU A 85 15.07 -4.11 7.14
CA LEU A 85 15.58 -3.58 8.40
C LEU A 85 14.53 -3.64 9.49
N LEU A 86 14.89 -4.08 10.68
CA LEU A 86 14.05 -4.05 11.89
C LEU A 86 14.60 -3.00 12.85
N PHE A 87 13.76 -2.06 13.24
CA PHE A 87 14.09 -1.01 14.21
C PHE A 87 13.22 -1.14 15.46
N ASP A 88 13.77 -0.76 16.62
CA ASP A 88 12.94 -0.47 17.80
C ASP A 88 12.21 0.90 17.63
N LEU A 89 11.29 1.23 18.55
CA LEU A 89 10.52 2.47 18.46
C LEU A 89 11.37 3.74 18.69
N GLU A 90 12.57 3.62 19.26
CA GLU A 90 13.57 4.67 19.40
C GLU A 90 14.41 4.86 18.13
N GLY A 91 14.22 3.98 17.12
CA GLY A 91 14.89 4.01 15.84
C GLY A 91 16.29 3.39 15.85
N ASN A 92 16.62 2.54 16.81
CA ASN A 92 17.86 1.78 16.79
C ASN A 92 17.68 0.52 15.93
N LEU A 93 18.64 0.24 15.04
CA LEU A 93 18.63 -0.96 14.20
C LEU A 93 18.85 -2.21 15.07
N VAL A 94 17.91 -3.15 14.99
CA VAL A 94 17.93 -4.41 15.73
C VAL A 94 18.41 -5.56 14.85
N ARG A 95 17.98 -5.59 13.59
CA ARG A 95 18.27 -6.68 12.64
C ARG A 95 18.17 -6.18 11.21
N SER A 96 18.89 -6.87 10.30
CA SER A 96 18.74 -6.68 8.86
C SER A 96 19.01 -7.97 8.10
N PHE A 97 18.46 -8.09 6.88
CA PHE A 97 18.68 -9.21 5.98
C PHE A 97 18.29 -8.88 4.53
N GLY A 98 18.57 -9.80 3.62
CA GLY A 98 18.08 -9.79 2.23
C GLY A 98 19.08 -9.34 1.19
N ALA A 99 20.34 -9.05 1.58
CA ALA A 99 21.41 -8.71 0.64
C ALA A 99 21.59 -9.80 -0.46
N GLY A 100 21.85 -9.37 -1.68
CA GLY A 100 22.10 -10.27 -2.82
C GLY A 100 20.86 -11.03 -3.34
N LEU A 101 19.70 -10.88 -2.69
CA LEU A 101 18.45 -11.56 -3.07
C LEU A 101 17.41 -10.61 -3.65
N ILE A 102 17.22 -9.46 -3.03
CA ILE A 102 16.18 -8.49 -3.36
C ILE A 102 16.79 -7.39 -4.24
N ALA A 103 16.11 -7.05 -5.35
CA ALA A 103 16.58 -6.03 -6.28
C ALA A 103 15.94 -4.67 -5.99
N TRP A 104 14.63 -4.63 -5.82
CA TRP A 104 13.87 -3.40 -5.73
C TRP A 104 12.67 -3.58 -4.79
N PRO A 105 12.93 -3.64 -3.47
CA PRO A 105 11.86 -3.83 -2.49
C PRO A 105 10.85 -2.71 -2.62
N HIS A 106 9.56 -3.08 -2.60
CA HIS A 106 8.47 -2.13 -2.77
C HIS A 106 7.44 -2.20 -1.64
N GLY A 107 6.74 -3.31 -1.47
CA GLY A 107 5.80 -3.53 -0.38
C GLY A 107 6.36 -4.45 0.69
N ILE A 108 5.90 -4.27 1.93
CA ILE A 108 6.24 -5.11 3.08
C ILE A 108 4.99 -5.42 3.89
N TYR A 109 4.87 -6.66 4.34
CA TYR A 109 3.81 -7.12 5.21
C TYR A 109 4.35 -8.09 6.25
N VAL A 110 3.80 -8.09 7.47
CA VAL A 110 4.12 -9.06 8.53
C VAL A 110 2.89 -9.92 8.80
N ASP A 111 3.00 -11.23 8.60
CA ASP A 111 1.89 -12.14 8.84
C ASP A 111 1.71 -12.45 10.36
N LYS A 112 0.64 -13.16 10.70
CA LYS A 112 0.30 -13.50 12.09
C LYS A 112 1.36 -14.37 12.82
N ASP A 113 2.26 -14.99 12.07
CA ASP A 113 3.33 -15.85 12.56
C ASP A 113 4.69 -15.11 12.55
N ASP A 114 4.67 -13.77 12.49
CA ASP A 114 5.81 -12.84 12.40
C ASP A 114 6.67 -12.98 11.15
N ASN A 115 6.25 -13.74 10.14
CA ASN A 115 7.00 -13.81 8.89
C ASN A 115 6.90 -12.51 8.11
N VAL A 116 8.00 -12.10 7.51
CA VAL A 116 8.13 -10.86 6.75
C VAL A 116 7.98 -11.16 5.26
N TRP A 117 7.01 -10.52 4.63
CA TRP A 117 6.75 -10.63 3.21
C TRP A 117 7.26 -9.38 2.50
N ILE A 118 7.99 -9.57 1.39
CA ILE A 118 8.56 -8.48 0.58
C ILE A 118 8.15 -8.66 -0.87
N ALA A 119 7.49 -7.65 -1.43
CA ALA A 119 7.30 -7.56 -2.87
C ALA A 119 8.58 -6.99 -3.51
N ASP A 120 9.26 -7.79 -4.32
CA ASP A 120 10.43 -7.39 -5.09
C ASP A 120 9.98 -7.02 -6.50
N ALA A 121 9.53 -5.79 -6.63
CA ALA A 121 9.07 -5.23 -7.89
C ALA A 121 10.26 -4.95 -8.82
N VAL A 122 9.97 -4.43 -9.97
CA VAL A 122 10.93 -3.77 -10.86
C VAL A 122 10.33 -2.42 -11.20
N GLY A 123 11.00 -1.37 -10.74
CA GLY A 123 10.52 -0.01 -10.95
C GLY A 123 10.86 0.54 -12.34
N TYR A 124 11.08 1.85 -12.38
CA TYR A 124 11.50 2.57 -13.60
C TYR A 124 13.02 2.49 -13.84
N VAL A 125 13.78 1.96 -12.88
CA VAL A 125 15.22 1.76 -13.03
C VAL A 125 15.44 0.44 -13.76
N PRO A 126 16.28 0.38 -14.80
CA PRO A 126 16.62 -0.87 -15.46
C PRO A 126 17.20 -1.86 -14.45
N VAL A 127 16.62 -3.04 -14.36
CA VAL A 127 17.09 -4.14 -13.53
C VAL A 127 17.69 -5.21 -14.44
N PRO A 128 18.88 -5.75 -14.12
CA PRO A 128 19.48 -6.80 -14.91
C PRO A 128 18.61 -8.06 -14.98
N GLU A 129 18.83 -8.87 -16.01
CA GLU A 129 18.18 -10.19 -16.15
C GLU A 129 18.39 -11.05 -14.89
N GLY A 130 17.38 -11.79 -14.49
CA GLY A 130 17.46 -12.68 -13.32
C GLY A 130 17.09 -12.02 -11.99
N TRP A 131 16.57 -10.76 -11.97
CA TRP A 131 16.19 -10.06 -10.76
C TRP A 131 14.72 -9.62 -10.75
N GLY A 132 14.13 -9.53 -9.54
CA GLY A 132 12.80 -9.00 -9.31
C GLY A 132 11.66 -9.91 -9.81
N HIS A 133 10.45 -9.34 -9.91
CA HIS A 133 9.21 -9.97 -10.35
C HIS A 133 8.69 -11.09 -9.43
N VAL A 134 9.00 -11.01 -8.13
CA VAL A 134 8.65 -12.03 -7.13
C VAL A 134 8.14 -11.41 -5.84
N VAL A 135 7.47 -12.24 -5.01
CA VAL A 135 7.18 -11.94 -3.62
C VAL A 135 7.90 -12.98 -2.76
N TYR A 136 8.70 -12.52 -1.82
CA TYR A 136 9.41 -13.36 -0.87
C TYR A 136 8.70 -13.41 0.48
N LYS A 137 8.75 -14.56 1.13
CA LYS A 137 8.41 -14.74 2.55
C LYS A 137 9.66 -15.13 3.30
N PHE A 138 9.98 -14.39 4.37
CA PHE A 138 11.11 -14.68 5.27
C PHE A 138 10.62 -14.99 6.67
N SER A 139 11.38 -15.78 7.41
CA SER A 139 11.24 -15.84 8.86
C SER A 139 11.63 -14.49 9.49
N PRO A 140 11.28 -14.24 10.77
CA PRO A 140 11.75 -13.04 11.47
C PRO A 140 13.28 -12.93 11.56
N GLU A 141 13.99 -14.05 11.43
CA GLU A 141 15.48 -14.13 11.42
C GLU A 141 16.07 -13.88 10.03
N GLY A 142 15.26 -13.78 8.97
CA GLY A 142 15.69 -13.53 7.60
C GLY A 142 15.93 -14.81 6.79
N GLU A 143 15.47 -15.97 7.26
CA GLU A 143 15.52 -17.22 6.48
C GLU A 143 14.45 -17.19 5.38
N LEU A 144 14.80 -17.46 4.13
CA LEU A 144 13.85 -17.52 3.01
C LEU A 144 12.95 -18.76 3.14
N LEU A 145 11.66 -18.57 3.33
CA LEU A 145 10.67 -19.62 3.52
C LEU A 145 9.87 -19.93 2.26
N MET A 146 9.59 -18.91 1.42
CA MET A 146 8.77 -19.06 0.21
C MET A 146 9.15 -17.99 -0.82
N THR A 147 8.99 -18.34 -2.09
CA THR A 147 9.03 -17.41 -3.21
C THR A 147 7.79 -17.63 -4.06
N LEU A 148 7.00 -16.57 -4.27
CA LEU A 148 5.93 -16.53 -5.26
C LEU A 148 6.42 -15.80 -6.51
N GLY A 149 6.09 -16.32 -7.68
CA GLY A 149 6.62 -15.85 -8.95
C GLY A 149 7.92 -16.55 -9.34
N GLN A 150 8.48 -16.17 -10.48
CA GLN A 150 9.75 -16.68 -11.00
C GLN A 150 10.73 -15.51 -11.09
N ARG A 151 11.82 -15.58 -10.31
CA ARG A 151 12.81 -14.51 -10.24
C ARG A 151 13.35 -14.13 -11.62
N GLY A 152 13.25 -12.83 -11.96
CA GLY A 152 13.69 -12.30 -13.25
C GLY A 152 12.75 -12.58 -14.42
N VAL A 153 11.62 -13.24 -14.21
CA VAL A 153 10.67 -13.58 -15.27
C VAL A 153 9.40 -12.71 -15.16
N ALA A 154 9.31 -11.70 -16.01
CA ALA A 154 8.11 -10.87 -16.12
C ALA A 154 7.01 -11.60 -16.91
N GLY A 155 5.81 -11.74 -16.34
CA GLY A 155 4.71 -12.43 -17.02
C GLY A 155 3.34 -12.15 -16.42
N ALA A 156 2.31 -12.61 -17.13
CA ALA A 156 0.92 -12.59 -16.68
C ALA A 156 0.37 -14.01 -16.40
N GLY A 157 1.27 -15.00 -16.25
CA GLY A 157 0.91 -16.37 -15.91
C GLY A 157 0.48 -16.52 -14.45
N LYS A 158 0.08 -17.74 -14.09
CA LYS A 158 -0.35 -18.10 -12.74
C LYS A 158 0.80 -18.10 -11.72
N ASP A 159 2.02 -18.27 -12.21
CA ASP A 159 3.27 -18.40 -11.46
C ASP A 159 4.27 -17.30 -11.81
N THR A 160 3.83 -16.21 -12.43
CA THR A 160 4.66 -15.07 -12.79
C THR A 160 3.97 -13.76 -12.46
N PHE A 161 4.76 -12.75 -12.09
CA PHE A 161 4.31 -11.36 -11.94
C PHE A 161 5.02 -10.48 -12.98
N ARG A 162 4.49 -9.28 -13.18
CA ARG A 162 5.22 -8.31 -13.99
C ARG A 162 5.92 -7.26 -13.15
N LYS A 163 5.25 -6.71 -12.17
CA LYS A 163 5.81 -5.75 -11.19
C LYS A 163 4.94 -5.84 -9.93
N PRO A 164 5.16 -6.84 -9.06
CA PRO A 164 4.37 -6.98 -7.84
C PRO A 164 4.71 -5.84 -6.88
N ASN A 165 3.68 -5.13 -6.43
CA ASN A 165 3.84 -3.94 -5.61
C ASN A 165 3.74 -4.22 -4.12
N ASP A 166 2.77 -5.04 -3.74
CA ASP A 166 2.44 -5.21 -2.34
C ASP A 166 1.74 -6.55 -2.13
N VAL A 167 1.68 -6.99 -0.88
CA VAL A 167 1.13 -8.29 -0.47
C VAL A 167 0.41 -8.17 0.86
N VAL A 168 -0.70 -8.90 1.00
CA VAL A 168 -1.40 -9.09 2.28
C VAL A 168 -1.80 -10.55 2.45
N VAL A 169 -1.77 -11.05 3.68
CA VAL A 169 -2.19 -12.42 4.01
C VAL A 169 -3.45 -12.37 4.86
N ALA A 170 -4.50 -13.03 4.39
CA ALA A 170 -5.76 -13.14 5.11
C ALA A 170 -5.64 -14.06 6.34
N PRO A 171 -6.54 -13.96 7.34
CA PRO A 171 -6.52 -14.82 8.52
C PRO A 171 -6.59 -16.33 8.24
N ASN A 172 -7.20 -16.74 7.12
CA ASN A 172 -7.25 -18.13 6.66
C ASN A 172 -5.96 -18.61 5.98
N GLY A 173 -4.99 -17.72 5.80
CA GLY A 173 -3.70 -17.98 5.14
C GLY A 173 -3.68 -17.66 3.65
N ASP A 174 -4.77 -17.28 3.03
CA ASP A 174 -4.77 -16.87 1.61
C ASP A 174 -3.92 -15.61 1.42
N ILE A 175 -3.13 -15.61 0.36
CA ILE A 175 -2.18 -14.55 0.04
C ILE A 175 -2.72 -13.76 -1.15
N PHE A 176 -2.76 -12.43 -1.05
CA PHE A 176 -3.18 -11.54 -2.13
C PHE A 176 -2.01 -10.64 -2.51
N VAL A 177 -1.66 -10.62 -3.79
CA VAL A 177 -0.55 -9.85 -4.36
C VAL A 177 -1.10 -8.82 -5.34
N ALA A 178 -0.78 -7.55 -5.14
CA ALA A 178 -1.02 -6.49 -6.11
C ALA A 178 0.09 -6.51 -7.16
N ASP A 179 -0.26 -6.77 -8.43
CA ASP A 179 0.69 -6.95 -9.53
C ASP A 179 0.42 -5.92 -10.63
N GLY A 180 1.24 -4.87 -10.71
CA GLY A 180 1.06 -3.84 -11.73
C GLY A 180 1.64 -2.47 -11.40
N HIS A 181 2.92 -2.37 -10.97
CA HIS A 181 3.59 -1.06 -10.86
C HIS A 181 3.64 -0.35 -12.21
N GLY A 182 3.68 0.99 -12.17
CA GLY A 182 3.69 1.85 -13.34
C GLY A 182 4.68 1.42 -14.44
N SER A 183 4.25 1.55 -15.66
CA SER A 183 5.00 1.14 -16.85
C SER A 183 5.14 2.31 -17.81
N ALA A 184 6.17 2.28 -18.64
CA ALA A 184 6.33 3.22 -19.75
C ALA A 184 5.20 3.03 -20.78
N PRO A 185 4.83 4.08 -21.53
CA PRO A 185 3.81 3.95 -22.57
C PRO A 185 4.14 2.82 -23.57
N GLY A 186 3.19 1.89 -23.73
CA GLY A 186 3.32 0.74 -24.63
C GLY A 186 3.95 -0.51 -23.99
N GLU A 187 4.45 -0.44 -22.76
CA GLU A 187 4.84 -1.63 -22.03
C GLU A 187 3.61 -2.42 -21.55
N PRO A 188 3.68 -3.76 -21.56
CA PRO A 188 2.63 -4.59 -20.99
C PRO A 188 2.45 -4.32 -19.49
N VAL A 189 1.22 -4.30 -19.02
CA VAL A 189 0.86 -4.20 -17.61
C VAL A 189 -0.04 -5.36 -17.21
N ASN A 190 0.05 -5.80 -15.95
CA ASN A 190 -0.87 -6.81 -15.43
C ASN A 190 -2.07 -6.13 -14.74
N ASN A 191 -1.82 -5.17 -13.84
CA ASN A 191 -2.85 -4.41 -13.11
C ASN A 191 -3.96 -5.31 -12.56
N ARG A 192 -3.57 -6.30 -11.75
CA ARG A 192 -4.44 -7.34 -11.18
C ARG A 192 -4.10 -7.60 -9.71
N ILE A 193 -4.99 -8.27 -9.02
CA ILE A 193 -4.73 -8.88 -7.71
C ILE A 193 -4.72 -10.39 -7.92
N VAL A 194 -3.62 -11.03 -7.55
CA VAL A 194 -3.46 -12.49 -7.65
C VAL A 194 -3.63 -13.12 -6.28
N ARG A 195 -4.43 -14.19 -6.20
CA ARG A 195 -4.71 -14.92 -4.96
C ARG A 195 -4.03 -16.29 -4.97
N PHE A 196 -3.35 -16.61 -3.87
CA PHE A 196 -2.74 -17.92 -3.61
C PHE A 196 -3.25 -18.49 -2.29
N ALA A 197 -3.19 -19.80 -2.15
CA ALA A 197 -3.33 -20.48 -0.87
C ALA A 197 -2.08 -20.27 -0.01
N ALA A 198 -2.15 -20.63 1.28
CA ALA A 198 -1.05 -20.51 2.22
C ALA A 198 0.24 -21.27 1.82
N ASP A 199 0.11 -22.29 1.00
CA ASP A 199 1.24 -23.07 0.46
C ASP A 199 1.80 -22.53 -0.87
N GLY A 200 1.28 -21.40 -1.38
CA GLY A 200 1.66 -20.80 -2.64
C GLY A 200 0.91 -21.36 -3.87
N THR A 201 -0.07 -22.24 -3.70
CA THR A 201 -0.90 -22.72 -4.79
C THR A 201 -1.79 -21.61 -5.34
N TYR A 202 -1.75 -21.36 -6.65
CA TYR A 202 -2.60 -20.35 -7.31
C TYR A 202 -4.10 -20.70 -7.17
N LEU A 203 -4.89 -19.74 -6.70
CA LEU A 203 -6.34 -19.88 -6.53
C LEU A 203 -7.15 -19.06 -7.53
N GLY A 204 -6.61 -17.98 -8.08
CA GLY A 204 -7.30 -17.10 -9.00
C GLY A 204 -6.73 -15.70 -9.02
N GLU A 205 -7.38 -14.83 -9.79
CA GLU A 205 -7.05 -13.41 -9.88
C GLU A 205 -8.28 -12.58 -10.21
N PHE A 206 -8.21 -11.29 -9.92
CA PHE A 206 -9.23 -10.31 -10.28
C PHE A 206 -8.61 -8.95 -10.58
N GLY A 207 -9.41 -8.06 -11.19
CA GLY A 207 -8.92 -6.80 -11.75
C GLY A 207 -8.34 -7.03 -13.15
N VAL A 208 -8.52 -6.02 -13.98
CA VAL A 208 -7.94 -5.93 -15.34
C VAL A 208 -7.49 -4.49 -15.56
N PRO A 209 -6.53 -4.24 -16.47
CA PRO A 209 -6.08 -2.88 -16.77
C PRO A 209 -7.22 -1.97 -17.24
N GLY A 210 -7.42 -0.82 -16.57
CA GLY A 210 -8.39 0.18 -17.00
C GLY A 210 -8.79 1.20 -15.94
N GLY A 211 -9.83 1.97 -16.22
CA GLY A 211 -10.32 3.07 -15.38
C GLY A 211 -11.75 2.88 -14.86
N ASP A 212 -12.49 1.89 -15.36
CA ASP A 212 -13.85 1.63 -14.91
C ASP A 212 -13.88 0.97 -13.51
N ARG A 213 -15.07 0.82 -12.95
CA ARG A 213 -15.25 0.19 -11.62
C ARG A 213 -14.87 -1.28 -11.69
N GLY A 214 -13.94 -1.71 -10.82
CA GLY A 214 -13.38 -3.06 -10.83
C GLY A 214 -12.16 -3.23 -11.74
N GLU A 215 -11.88 -2.29 -12.63
CA GLU A 215 -10.63 -2.21 -13.36
C GLU A 215 -9.57 -1.50 -12.53
N LEU A 216 -8.30 -1.80 -12.74
CA LEU A 216 -7.17 -1.29 -11.97
C LEU A 216 -6.15 -0.58 -12.87
N ASN A 217 -5.52 0.45 -12.32
CA ASN A 217 -4.41 1.13 -12.97
C ASN A 217 -3.34 1.47 -11.92
N GLU A 218 -2.22 0.77 -11.97
CA GLU A 218 -1.20 0.77 -10.91
C GLU A 218 -1.77 0.39 -9.54
N PRO A 219 -2.23 -0.86 -9.30
CA PRO A 219 -2.58 -1.32 -7.96
C PRO A 219 -1.32 -1.29 -7.08
N HIS A 220 -1.14 -0.21 -6.32
CA HIS A 220 0.13 0.16 -5.72
C HIS A 220 0.30 -0.35 -4.29
N ALA A 221 -0.77 -0.48 -3.55
CA ALA A 221 -0.81 -1.10 -2.23
C ALA A 221 -2.07 -1.92 -2.05
N ILE A 222 -2.00 -2.91 -1.16
CA ILE A 222 -3.14 -3.72 -0.76
C ILE A 222 -3.11 -3.95 0.76
N THR A 223 -4.25 -3.76 1.42
CA THR A 223 -4.41 -4.06 2.84
C THR A 223 -5.78 -4.66 3.12
N MET A 224 -6.01 -5.13 4.34
CA MET A 224 -7.24 -5.79 4.73
C MET A 224 -7.77 -5.23 6.04
N ASP A 225 -9.09 -5.06 6.15
CA ASP A 225 -9.74 -4.68 7.40
C ASP A 225 -10.14 -5.90 8.26
N SER A 226 -10.67 -5.64 9.46
CA SER A 226 -11.10 -6.68 10.39
C SER A 226 -12.27 -7.54 9.86
N ALA A 227 -13.01 -7.05 8.86
CA ALA A 227 -14.09 -7.77 8.19
C ALA A 227 -13.59 -8.66 7.02
N GLY A 228 -12.29 -8.63 6.72
CA GLY A 228 -11.67 -9.37 5.62
C GLY A 228 -11.89 -8.75 4.24
N ARG A 229 -12.26 -7.45 4.17
CA ARG A 229 -12.34 -6.71 2.92
C ARG A 229 -10.96 -6.28 2.48
N LEU A 230 -10.68 -6.39 1.19
CA LEU A 230 -9.43 -5.97 0.56
C LEU A 230 -9.55 -4.52 0.08
N PHE A 231 -8.63 -3.68 0.51
CA PHE A 231 -8.51 -2.28 0.10
C PHE A 231 -7.33 -2.17 -0.85
N VAL A 232 -7.59 -1.82 -2.09
CA VAL A 232 -6.58 -1.69 -3.15
C VAL A 232 -6.38 -0.22 -3.48
N ALA A 233 -5.15 0.27 -3.34
CA ALA A 233 -4.74 1.58 -3.83
C ALA A 233 -4.66 1.54 -5.35
N ASP A 234 -5.72 1.92 -6.02
CA ASP A 234 -5.81 2.05 -7.48
C ASP A 234 -5.23 3.42 -7.88
N ARG A 235 -3.87 3.53 -7.74
CA ARG A 235 -3.14 4.78 -7.66
C ARG A 235 -3.31 5.67 -8.88
N ALA A 236 -3.11 5.14 -10.08
CA ALA A 236 -3.19 5.95 -11.29
C ALA A 236 -4.63 6.42 -11.59
N ASN A 237 -5.64 5.78 -11.00
CA ASN A 237 -7.03 6.21 -11.01
C ASN A 237 -7.40 7.12 -9.82
N SER A 238 -6.45 7.45 -8.93
CA SER A 238 -6.64 8.31 -7.74
C SER A 238 -7.82 7.89 -6.89
N ARG A 239 -7.88 6.60 -6.52
CA ARG A 239 -8.97 6.02 -5.73
C ARG A 239 -8.51 4.79 -4.94
N ILE A 240 -9.30 4.41 -3.94
CA ILE A 240 -9.24 3.11 -3.30
C ILE A 240 -10.42 2.30 -3.79
N GLN A 241 -10.20 1.07 -4.23
CA GLN A 241 -11.26 0.12 -4.52
C GLN A 241 -11.30 -0.96 -3.44
N ILE A 242 -12.50 -1.30 -2.99
CA ILE A 242 -12.72 -2.26 -1.91
C ILE A 242 -13.40 -3.49 -2.48
N PHE A 243 -12.77 -4.65 -2.27
CA PHE A 243 -13.25 -5.94 -2.77
C PHE A 243 -13.47 -6.92 -1.62
N ASP A 244 -14.32 -7.92 -1.84
CA ASP A 244 -14.26 -9.13 -1.03
C ASP A 244 -13.09 -10.03 -1.48
N GLN A 245 -12.83 -11.10 -0.73
CA GLN A 245 -11.74 -12.05 -1.05
C GLN A 245 -12.01 -12.89 -2.31
N GLN A 246 -13.19 -12.82 -2.90
CA GLN A 246 -13.56 -13.43 -4.17
C GLN A 246 -13.38 -12.48 -5.36
N GLY A 247 -12.97 -11.21 -5.09
CA GLY A 247 -12.77 -10.19 -6.12
C GLY A 247 -14.03 -9.43 -6.51
N ASN A 248 -15.14 -9.56 -5.76
CA ASN A 248 -16.32 -8.78 -6.02
C ASN A 248 -16.17 -7.37 -5.46
N LEU A 249 -16.32 -6.36 -6.33
CA LEU A 249 -16.21 -4.95 -5.94
C LEU A 249 -17.35 -4.54 -5.01
N GLN A 250 -17.04 -4.01 -3.85
CA GLN A 250 -17.97 -3.56 -2.83
C GLN A 250 -18.11 -2.02 -2.80
N ALA A 251 -17.00 -1.29 -2.90
CA ALA A 251 -17.00 0.18 -2.86
C ALA A 251 -15.84 0.78 -3.67
N VAL A 252 -15.98 2.06 -4.01
CA VAL A 252 -14.93 2.90 -4.60
C VAL A 252 -14.88 4.21 -3.83
N TRP A 253 -13.69 4.55 -3.31
CA TRP A 253 -13.45 5.73 -2.50
C TRP A 253 -12.43 6.65 -3.17
N THR A 254 -12.78 7.93 -3.33
CA THR A 254 -11.92 8.96 -3.94
C THR A 254 -11.46 10.02 -2.96
N GLN A 255 -11.88 9.94 -1.70
CA GLN A 255 -11.63 10.95 -0.66
C GLN A 255 -10.27 10.78 0.05
N PHE A 256 -9.42 9.87 -0.39
CA PHE A 256 -8.08 9.62 0.17
C PHE A 256 -6.95 10.03 -0.79
N GLY A 257 -7.22 10.93 -1.73
CA GLY A 257 -6.22 11.44 -2.66
C GLY A 257 -5.80 10.43 -3.74
N ARG A 258 -4.51 10.39 -4.06
CA ARG A 258 -3.84 9.46 -4.97
C ARG A 258 -3.00 8.47 -4.15
N PRO A 259 -3.61 7.43 -3.56
CA PRO A 259 -2.96 6.61 -2.55
C PRO A 259 -1.82 5.76 -3.15
N SER A 260 -0.62 5.89 -2.57
CA SER A 260 0.54 5.04 -2.83
C SER A 260 0.61 3.90 -1.82
N GLY A 261 0.56 4.19 -0.52
CA GLY A 261 0.56 3.20 0.55
C GLY A 261 -0.75 3.18 1.31
N LEU A 262 -1.11 2.00 1.82
CA LEU A 262 -2.28 1.79 2.66
C LEU A 262 -1.89 0.98 3.90
N TYR A 263 -2.40 1.39 5.04
CA TYR A 263 -2.34 0.61 6.28
C TYR A 263 -3.68 0.71 7.01
N ILE A 264 -4.17 -0.39 7.54
CA ILE A 264 -5.36 -0.42 8.40
C ILE A 264 -4.95 -1.00 9.74
N ASP A 265 -5.20 -0.25 10.82
CA ASP A 265 -4.89 -0.69 12.16
C ASP A 265 -5.95 -1.64 12.74
N LYS A 266 -5.68 -2.21 13.91
CA LYS A 266 -6.58 -3.13 14.64
C LYS A 266 -7.95 -2.54 15.02
N ASN A 267 -8.13 -1.22 14.89
CA ASN A 267 -9.38 -0.50 15.17
C ASN A 267 -10.14 -0.14 13.89
N ASP A 268 -9.71 -0.65 12.74
CA ASP A 268 -10.21 -0.29 11.42
C ASP A 268 -10.03 1.21 11.09
N VAL A 269 -8.93 1.81 11.56
CA VAL A 269 -8.50 3.14 11.08
C VAL A 269 -7.62 2.93 9.85
N LEU A 270 -8.01 3.56 8.76
CA LEU A 270 -7.28 3.55 7.48
C LEU A 270 -6.34 4.73 7.42
N TYR A 271 -5.09 4.46 7.08
CA TYR A 271 -4.04 5.41 6.76
C TYR A 271 -3.68 5.25 5.29
N ALA A 272 -3.84 6.31 4.51
CA ALA A 272 -3.56 6.33 3.08
C ALA A 272 -2.50 7.39 2.76
N ALA A 273 -1.32 6.95 2.33
CA ALA A 273 -0.23 7.83 1.95
C ALA A 273 -0.37 8.27 0.49
N ASP A 274 -0.43 9.57 0.26
CA ASP A 274 -0.41 10.18 -1.07
C ASP A 274 0.94 10.87 -1.29
N SER A 275 1.83 10.23 -2.05
CA SER A 275 3.18 10.72 -2.32
C SER A 275 3.29 11.53 -3.61
N GLU A 276 2.25 11.55 -4.47
CA GLU A 276 2.40 12.03 -5.84
C GLU A 276 1.38 13.05 -6.31
N SER A 277 0.33 13.38 -5.54
CA SER A 277 -0.62 14.43 -5.94
C SER A 277 0.11 15.75 -6.19
N ASN A 278 -0.19 16.39 -7.32
CA ASN A 278 0.36 17.67 -7.74
C ASN A 278 -0.58 18.36 -8.72
N THR A 279 -0.18 19.52 -9.28
CA THR A 279 -1.03 20.30 -10.20
C THR A 279 -1.37 19.56 -11.49
N ARG A 280 -0.64 18.52 -11.87
CA ARG A 280 -0.86 17.69 -13.07
C ARG A 280 -1.47 16.33 -12.75
N ARG A 281 -1.02 15.69 -11.64
CA ARG A 281 -1.52 14.39 -11.17
C ARG A 281 -2.46 14.62 -10.01
N ASN A 282 -3.73 14.31 -10.15
CA ASN A 282 -4.78 14.52 -9.14
C ASN A 282 -4.90 15.98 -8.68
N PRO A 283 -5.15 16.94 -9.61
CA PRO A 283 -5.17 18.37 -9.30
C PRO A 283 -6.21 18.72 -8.25
N GLY A 284 -5.87 19.65 -7.35
CA GLY A 284 -6.71 20.07 -6.22
C GLY A 284 -6.53 19.23 -4.96
N TRP A 285 -5.74 18.15 -4.99
CA TRP A 285 -5.36 17.34 -3.84
C TRP A 285 -3.94 17.66 -3.35
N LYS A 286 -3.68 17.39 -2.07
CA LYS A 286 -2.37 17.60 -1.45
C LYS A 286 -1.74 16.26 -1.10
N ARG A 287 -0.40 16.20 -1.23
CA ARG A 287 0.39 15.09 -0.71
C ARG A 287 0.38 15.07 0.81
N GLY A 288 0.44 13.87 1.36
CA GLY A 288 0.47 13.62 2.78
C GLY A 288 -0.24 12.32 3.15
N ILE A 289 -0.55 12.13 4.42
CA ILE A 289 -1.21 10.93 4.92
C ILE A 289 -2.64 11.29 5.34
N TYR A 290 -3.61 10.73 4.62
CA TYR A 290 -5.04 10.80 4.94
C TYR A 290 -5.38 9.73 5.96
N ILE A 291 -6.09 10.10 7.02
CA ILE A 291 -6.49 9.19 8.09
C ILE A 291 -8.01 9.18 8.19
N GLY A 292 -8.60 8.01 8.23
CA GLY A 292 -10.05 7.87 8.25
C GLY A 292 -10.52 6.49 8.71
N SER A 293 -11.80 6.25 8.59
CA SER A 293 -12.44 4.99 8.98
C SER A 293 -12.47 4.02 7.80
N ALA A 294 -11.93 2.82 7.98
CA ALA A 294 -12.06 1.75 7.00
C ALA A 294 -13.51 1.25 6.86
N LYS A 295 -14.40 1.53 7.84
CA LYS A 295 -15.79 1.04 7.83
C LYS A 295 -16.66 1.80 6.83
N ASP A 296 -16.48 3.12 6.75
CA ASP A 296 -17.36 4.02 5.98
C ASP A 296 -16.63 5.05 5.11
N GLY A 297 -15.29 5.11 5.20
CA GLY A 297 -14.46 6.02 4.42
C GLY A 297 -14.47 7.47 4.92
N PHE A 298 -15.00 7.75 6.13
CA PHE A 298 -14.98 9.09 6.67
C PHE A 298 -13.55 9.51 7.04
N VAL A 299 -13.02 10.57 6.38
CA VAL A 299 -11.68 11.11 6.63
C VAL A 299 -11.72 12.01 7.85
N THR A 300 -10.91 11.70 8.85
CA THR A 300 -10.91 12.38 10.17
C THR A 300 -9.72 13.30 10.38
N ALA A 301 -8.57 13.02 9.72
CA ALA A 301 -7.34 13.79 9.89
C ALA A 301 -6.47 13.73 8.63
N PHE A 302 -5.51 14.66 8.55
CA PHE A 302 -4.56 14.73 7.47
C PHE A 302 -3.20 15.22 7.98
N ILE A 303 -2.14 14.44 7.73
CA ILE A 303 -0.75 14.84 7.97
C ILE A 303 -0.21 15.36 6.63
N PRO A 304 0.06 16.67 6.48
CA PRO A 304 0.57 17.19 5.22
C PRO A 304 2.00 16.76 4.96
N ASP A 305 2.36 16.63 3.68
CA ASP A 305 3.75 16.53 3.24
C ASP A 305 4.54 17.75 3.74
N PRO A 306 5.75 17.57 4.29
CA PRO A 306 6.63 18.68 4.68
C PRO A 306 7.04 19.60 3.52
N GLU A 307 7.09 19.08 2.26
CA GLU A 307 7.39 19.89 1.07
C GLU A 307 6.16 20.75 0.69
N PRO A 308 6.24 22.08 0.82
CA PRO A 308 5.10 22.96 0.57
C PRO A 308 4.74 23.07 -0.91
N ASP A 309 5.72 22.92 -1.81
CA ASP A 309 5.52 22.95 -3.26
C ASP A 309 5.37 21.54 -3.82
N GLN A 310 4.13 21.13 -4.02
CA GLN A 310 3.83 19.80 -4.54
C GLN A 310 4.33 19.55 -5.98
N ASP A 311 4.79 20.57 -6.71
CA ASP A 311 5.36 20.42 -8.04
C ASP A 311 6.90 20.38 -8.04
N ASN A 312 7.53 20.64 -6.89
CA ASN A 312 8.99 20.68 -6.75
C ASN A 312 9.64 19.29 -6.89
N SER A 313 8.97 18.25 -6.45
CA SER A 313 9.43 16.86 -6.52
C SER A 313 8.35 15.92 -7.04
N GLY A 314 8.76 14.87 -7.74
CA GLY A 314 7.85 13.82 -8.18
C GLY A 314 7.25 13.01 -7.03
N THR A 315 8.05 12.74 -5.98
CA THR A 315 7.69 11.92 -4.83
C THR A 315 8.37 12.47 -3.58
N SER A 316 7.79 13.47 -2.91
CA SER A 316 8.35 14.03 -1.68
C SER A 316 7.69 13.51 -0.42
N GLY A 317 6.43 13.08 -0.49
CA GLY A 317 5.69 12.56 0.65
C GLY A 317 5.92 11.08 0.91
N ALA A 318 5.27 10.59 1.96
CA ALA A 318 5.28 9.18 2.31
C ALA A 318 4.68 8.32 1.20
N GLU A 319 5.42 7.30 0.75
CA GLU A 319 4.94 6.25 -0.15
C GLU A 319 4.40 5.07 0.65
N GLY A 320 5.14 4.61 1.65
CA GLY A 320 4.69 3.64 2.64
C GLY A 320 4.19 4.31 3.92
N VAL A 321 3.22 3.70 4.58
CA VAL A 321 2.67 4.19 5.85
C VAL A 321 2.37 3.03 6.80
N ALA A 322 2.67 3.23 8.09
CA ALA A 322 2.30 2.29 9.14
C ALA A 322 2.11 3.02 10.48
N VAL A 323 1.61 2.28 11.48
CA VAL A 323 1.36 2.82 12.82
C VAL A 323 1.89 1.85 13.87
N ASP A 324 2.59 2.36 14.89
CA ASP A 324 3.07 1.56 16.00
C ASP A 324 1.99 1.28 17.07
N GLY A 325 2.36 0.48 18.05
CA GLY A 325 1.46 0.13 19.17
C GLY A 325 1.02 1.32 20.03
N GLU A 326 1.72 2.45 19.97
CA GLU A 326 1.43 3.68 20.71
C GLU A 326 0.57 4.66 19.90
N GLY A 327 0.33 4.37 18.62
CA GLY A 327 -0.47 5.19 17.70
C GLY A 327 0.33 6.30 17.01
N ASN A 328 1.68 6.22 17.02
CA ASN A 328 2.50 7.09 16.20
C ASN A 328 2.49 6.59 14.75
N VAL A 329 2.42 7.53 13.80
CA VAL A 329 2.41 7.23 12.36
C VAL A 329 3.84 7.31 11.82
N TYR A 330 4.16 6.42 10.88
CA TYR A 330 5.44 6.43 10.18
C TYR A 330 5.20 6.56 8.69
N GLY A 331 5.96 7.44 8.04
CA GLY A 331 5.96 7.62 6.59
C GLY A 331 7.32 7.23 6.01
N ALA A 332 7.32 6.27 5.11
CA ALA A 332 8.50 5.84 4.37
C ALA A 332 8.58 6.62 3.04
N GLU A 333 9.69 7.32 2.79
CA GLU A 333 9.81 8.30 1.72
C GLU A 333 10.85 7.89 0.68
N VAL A 334 10.41 7.78 -0.58
CA VAL A 334 11.26 7.38 -1.70
C VAL A 334 12.18 8.52 -2.16
N GLY A 335 11.64 9.70 -2.40
CA GLY A 335 12.40 10.85 -2.88
C GLY A 335 13.38 11.40 -1.84
N PRO A 336 12.92 11.75 -0.64
CA PRO A 336 13.78 12.23 0.45
C PRO A 336 14.71 11.16 1.03
N ARG A 337 14.43 9.88 0.81
CA ARG A 337 15.21 8.74 1.30
C ARG A 337 15.31 8.74 2.82
N GLN A 338 14.21 8.53 3.49
CA GLN A 338 14.11 8.53 4.95
C GLN A 338 12.83 7.84 5.44
N VAL A 339 12.73 7.70 6.74
CA VAL A 339 11.47 7.45 7.44
C VAL A 339 11.22 8.62 8.39
N ILE A 340 10.02 9.19 8.33
CA ILE A 340 9.57 10.18 9.31
C ILE A 340 8.62 9.51 10.29
N LYS A 341 8.92 9.65 11.59
CA LYS A 341 7.99 9.31 12.68
C LYS A 341 7.14 10.55 12.99
N TYR A 342 5.83 10.37 13.04
CA TYR A 342 4.88 11.41 13.42
C TYR A 342 4.29 11.06 14.79
N LEU A 343 4.68 11.80 15.82
CA LEU A 343 4.21 11.61 17.18
C LEU A 343 2.78 12.11 17.34
N ARG A 344 1.93 11.30 17.95
CA ARG A 344 0.56 11.71 18.27
C ARG A 344 0.59 12.77 19.37
N LYS A 345 -0.02 13.92 19.11
CA LYS A 345 -0.19 14.99 20.11
C LYS A 345 -1.15 14.55 21.22
N PRO A 346 -0.90 15.00 22.46
CA PRO A 346 -1.75 14.68 23.61
C PRO A 346 -3.21 15.09 23.46
#